data_5b9d94a69389bfea522a427c43ab6f83
#
_entry.id   5b9d94a69389bfea522a427c43ab6f83
#
_cell.length_a   1.000
_cell.length_b   1.000
_cell.length_c   1.000
_cell.angle_alpha   90.00
_cell.angle_beta   90.00
_cell.angle_gamma   90.00
#
_symmetry.space_group_name_H-M   'P 1'
#
loop_
_entity.id
_entity.type
_entity.pdbx_description
1 polymer ?
#
loop_
_entity_poly.entity_id
_entity_poly.type
_entity_poly.pdbx_seq_one_letter_code
_entity_poly.pdbx_strand_id
1 'polypeptide(L)'
;VMDYLKKISTASQHLLSLINDVLDMSRIESGRAMLETKPVHLPDLVHDIRDIVQANVSAKRLSLFIDTIDVVDEDVIADPMRLNQILLNLLSNAVKYTPAGGIVSLRIVQKPNSPHGFADYEFHVCDNGIGMSEEFRKRIFEQFSRERSSTVSKIQGTGLGMSITKSLVEMMDGTITVESEPDKGTKFVVSLRFPISGERWEPTQIAQLEGLRALVADDSTNTCLNVSKMLRSIGMRPEWTISGKEAVIRAKDAIEQGDAFSVYIIDWLIPDMNGVEVVRQVRRIVGEDTPIIILTAYDWTDIEK
;
A
#
# COMPACT_ATOMS: atom_id res chain seq x y z
N VAL A 1 -32.23 -4.42 24.29
CA VAL A 1 -31.12 -5.23 24.85
C VAL A 1 -29.95 -5.26 23.91
N MET A 2 -30.10 -5.61 22.63
CA MET A 2 -29.00 -5.68 21.64
C MET A 2 -28.22 -4.38 21.49
N ASP A 3 -28.89 -3.21 21.47
CA ASP A 3 -28.23 -1.90 21.37
C ASP A 3 -27.35 -1.58 22.58
N TYR A 4 -27.80 -1.92 23.78
CA TYR A 4 -27.01 -1.76 25.01
C TYR A 4 -25.79 -2.69 25.04
N LEU A 5 -25.92 -3.94 24.59
CA LEU A 5 -24.83 -4.88 24.51
C LEU A 5 -23.75 -4.39 23.51
N LYS A 6 -24.18 -3.86 22.35
CA LYS A 6 -23.30 -3.26 21.38
C LYS A 6 -22.56 -2.04 21.94
N LYS A 7 -23.25 -1.16 22.66
CA LYS A 7 -22.61 0.00 23.30
C LYS A 7 -21.63 -0.40 24.40
N ILE A 8 -21.94 -1.42 25.21
CA ILE A 8 -21.05 -1.96 26.24
C ILE A 8 -19.80 -2.56 25.56
N SER A 9 -19.95 -3.38 24.52
CA SER A 9 -18.84 -3.98 23.78
C SER A 9 -17.92 -2.91 23.19
N THR A 10 -18.48 -1.89 22.53
CA THR A 10 -17.72 -0.78 21.98
C THR A 10 -16.96 0.01 23.05
N ALA A 11 -17.61 0.29 24.19
CA ALA A 11 -16.98 1.00 25.30
C ALA A 11 -15.85 0.17 25.95
N SER A 12 -16.03 -1.16 26.09
CA SER A 12 -15.02 -2.07 26.61
C SER A 12 -13.81 -2.18 25.69
N GLN A 13 -14.03 -2.29 24.39
CA GLN A 13 -12.94 -2.29 23.39
C GLN A 13 -12.16 -0.97 23.41
N HIS A 14 -12.85 0.15 23.55
CA HIS A 14 -12.19 1.46 23.65
C HIS A 14 -11.36 1.58 24.93
N LEU A 15 -11.88 1.09 26.07
CA LEU A 15 -11.12 1.08 27.33
C LEU A 15 -9.87 0.20 27.24
N LEU A 16 -9.98 -0.98 26.63
CA LEU A 16 -8.84 -1.86 26.40
C LEU A 16 -7.77 -1.19 25.50
N SER A 17 -8.20 -0.52 24.43
CA SER A 17 -7.27 0.26 23.57
C SER A 17 -6.55 1.35 24.38
N LEU A 18 -7.28 2.11 25.20
CA LEU A 18 -6.69 3.13 26.07
C LEU A 18 -5.64 2.57 27.05
N ILE A 19 -5.98 1.44 27.69
CA ILE A 19 -5.07 0.77 28.63
C ILE A 19 -3.78 0.33 27.89
N ASN A 20 -3.94 -0.27 26.70
CA ASN A 20 -2.81 -0.72 25.90
C ASN A 20 -1.94 0.48 25.44
N ASP A 21 -2.55 1.58 24.99
CA ASP A 21 -1.85 2.79 24.59
C ASP A 21 -1.02 3.35 25.76
N VAL A 22 -1.58 3.41 26.98
CA VAL A 22 -0.87 3.89 28.17
C VAL A 22 0.26 2.93 28.57
N LEU A 23 0.03 1.61 28.51
CA LEU A 23 1.05 0.61 28.81
C LEU A 23 2.20 0.65 27.80
N ASP A 24 1.89 0.76 26.50
CA ASP A 24 2.91 0.92 25.46
C ASP A 24 3.74 2.18 25.70
N MET A 25 3.09 3.31 25.94
CA MET A 25 3.78 4.57 26.24
C MET A 25 4.69 4.45 27.46
N SER A 26 4.19 3.87 28.56
CA SER A 26 4.97 3.64 29.79
C SER A 26 6.20 2.73 29.54
N ARG A 27 6.06 1.68 28.71
CA ARG A 27 7.18 0.80 28.36
C ARG A 27 8.22 1.51 27.51
N ILE A 28 7.78 2.33 26.56
CA ILE A 28 8.66 3.11 25.69
C ILE A 28 9.43 4.15 26.52
N GLU A 29 8.75 4.96 27.33
CA GLU A 29 9.38 5.99 28.16
C GLU A 29 10.36 5.43 29.20
N SER A 30 10.06 4.26 29.75
CA SER A 30 10.95 3.59 30.70
C SER A 30 12.15 2.87 30.03
N GLY A 31 12.25 2.91 28.70
CA GLY A 31 13.30 2.20 27.95
C GLY A 31 13.18 0.67 28.02
N ARG A 32 12.02 0.14 28.42
CA ARG A 32 11.77 -1.31 28.55
C ARG A 32 11.15 -1.91 27.30
N ALA A 33 10.72 -1.09 26.34
CA ALA A 33 10.27 -1.59 25.05
C ALA A 33 11.46 -2.12 24.27
N MET A 34 11.35 -3.36 23.82
CA MET A 34 12.37 -4.00 22.96
C MET A 34 11.72 -4.33 21.61
N LEU A 35 12.50 -4.23 20.54
CA LEU A 35 12.07 -4.66 19.21
C LEU A 35 12.25 -6.17 19.07
N GLU A 36 11.22 -6.85 18.60
CA GLU A 36 11.23 -8.26 18.26
C GLU A 36 11.37 -8.43 16.75
N THR A 37 12.59 -8.27 16.25
CA THR A 37 12.87 -8.35 14.82
C THR A 37 12.85 -9.77 14.31
N LYS A 38 12.19 -10.01 13.17
CA LYS A 38 12.13 -11.29 12.46
C LYS A 38 12.00 -11.05 10.96
N PRO A 39 12.20 -12.11 10.13
CA PRO A 39 11.90 -11.98 8.70
C PRO A 39 10.44 -11.57 8.46
N VAL A 40 10.25 -10.58 7.61
CA VAL A 40 8.95 -10.03 7.23
C VAL A 40 8.91 -9.90 5.72
N HIS A 41 7.88 -10.46 5.10
CA HIS A 41 7.54 -10.21 3.70
C HIS A 41 6.61 -9.00 3.65
N LEU A 42 7.10 -7.87 3.11
CA LEU A 42 6.34 -6.60 3.10
C LEU A 42 4.99 -6.69 2.38
N PRO A 43 4.84 -7.40 1.25
CA PRO A 43 3.54 -7.60 0.61
C PRO A 43 2.49 -8.25 1.52
N ASP A 44 2.86 -9.29 2.30
CA ASP A 44 1.94 -9.96 3.23
C ASP A 44 1.47 -8.99 4.32
N LEU A 45 2.41 -8.24 4.90
CA LEU A 45 2.10 -7.23 5.91
C LEU A 45 1.14 -6.16 5.37
N VAL A 46 1.33 -5.71 4.14
CA VAL A 46 0.46 -4.73 3.48
C VAL A 46 -0.92 -5.31 3.20
N HIS A 47 -0.99 -6.59 2.80
CA HIS A 47 -2.25 -7.30 2.60
C HIS A 47 -3.06 -7.37 3.89
N ASP A 48 -2.44 -7.78 4.99
CA ASP A 48 -3.08 -7.83 6.31
C ASP A 48 -3.61 -6.47 6.75
N ILE A 49 -2.82 -5.41 6.57
CA ILE A 49 -3.23 -4.04 6.88
C ILE A 49 -4.44 -3.62 6.07
N ARG A 50 -4.44 -3.90 4.75
CA ARG A 50 -5.58 -3.61 3.87
C ARG A 50 -6.85 -4.26 4.39
N ASP A 51 -6.80 -5.54 4.72
CA ASP A 51 -7.96 -6.31 5.17
C ASP A 51 -8.53 -5.75 6.49
N ILE A 52 -7.66 -5.32 7.40
CA ILE A 52 -8.07 -4.71 8.67
C ILE A 52 -8.82 -3.38 8.44
N VAL A 53 -8.34 -2.53 7.51
CA VAL A 53 -8.95 -1.19 7.30
C VAL A 53 -10.14 -1.23 6.35
N GLN A 54 -10.27 -2.27 5.52
CA GLN A 54 -11.27 -2.38 4.44
C GLN A 54 -12.71 -2.20 4.92
N ALA A 55 -13.06 -2.77 6.06
CA ALA A 55 -14.41 -2.64 6.62
C ALA A 55 -14.80 -1.18 6.91
N ASN A 56 -13.85 -0.39 7.43
CA ASN A 56 -14.05 1.03 7.74
C ASN A 56 -14.05 1.90 6.47
N VAL A 57 -13.20 1.56 5.52
CA VAL A 57 -13.14 2.19 4.19
C VAL A 57 -14.48 2.02 3.47
N SER A 58 -15.00 0.80 3.40
CA SER A 58 -16.28 0.48 2.77
C SER A 58 -17.47 1.15 3.49
N ALA A 59 -17.49 1.13 4.83
CA ALA A 59 -18.55 1.76 5.62
C ALA A 59 -18.65 3.28 5.37
N LYS A 60 -17.54 3.93 5.11
CA LYS A 60 -17.46 5.37 4.76
C LYS A 60 -17.52 5.64 3.25
N ARG A 61 -17.54 4.62 2.40
CA ARG A 61 -17.45 4.73 0.93
C ARG A 61 -16.22 5.53 0.49
N LEU A 62 -15.07 5.24 1.11
CA LEU A 62 -13.80 5.83 0.72
C LEU A 62 -13.17 5.00 -0.41
N SER A 63 -12.32 5.66 -1.20
CA SER A 63 -11.40 4.97 -2.12
C SER A 63 -10.07 4.74 -1.42
N LEU A 64 -9.62 3.48 -1.31
CA LEU A 64 -8.31 3.13 -0.75
C LEU A 64 -7.38 2.69 -1.89
N PHE A 65 -6.24 3.35 -2.00
CA PHE A 65 -5.18 2.97 -2.93
C PHE A 65 -3.95 2.52 -2.15
N ILE A 66 -3.40 1.37 -2.52
CA ILE A 66 -2.14 0.87 -1.97
C ILE A 66 -1.24 0.56 -3.15
N ASP A 67 -0.07 1.20 -3.22
CA ASP A 67 0.90 1.00 -4.28
C ASP A 67 2.34 0.93 -3.74
N THR A 68 3.22 0.34 -4.54
CA THR A 68 4.66 0.24 -4.27
C THR A 68 5.44 0.87 -5.41
N ILE A 69 6.51 1.61 -5.09
CA ILE A 69 7.39 2.21 -6.08
C ILE A 69 8.83 1.76 -5.83
N ASP A 70 9.43 1.21 -6.86
CA ASP A 70 10.83 0.76 -6.87
C ASP A 70 11.18 -0.25 -5.74
N VAL A 71 10.19 -0.93 -5.16
CA VAL A 71 10.40 -1.97 -4.17
C VAL A 71 10.95 -3.21 -4.87
N VAL A 72 12.18 -3.57 -4.54
CA VAL A 72 12.92 -4.71 -5.07
C VAL A 72 13.19 -5.73 -3.95
N ASP A 73 13.53 -5.23 -2.76
CA ASP A 73 13.80 -6.06 -1.59
C ASP A 73 12.51 -6.14 -0.76
N GLU A 74 11.71 -7.20 -0.95
CA GLU A 74 10.41 -7.38 -0.28
C GLU A 74 10.54 -8.10 1.05
N ASP A 75 11.65 -8.85 1.24
CA ASP A 75 11.96 -9.62 2.45
C ASP A 75 12.97 -8.88 3.32
N VAL A 76 12.53 -8.42 4.47
CA VAL A 76 13.33 -7.61 5.39
C VAL A 76 13.31 -8.18 6.81
N ILE A 77 14.28 -7.78 7.64
CA ILE A 77 14.28 -8.06 9.08
C ILE A 77 13.69 -6.85 9.78
N ALA A 78 12.50 -6.99 10.32
CA ALA A 78 11.77 -5.92 11.01
C ALA A 78 10.96 -6.48 12.18
N ASP A 79 10.43 -5.59 13.03
CA ASP A 79 9.38 -5.95 13.99
C ASP A 79 8.01 -5.75 13.32
N PRO A 80 7.33 -6.83 12.90
CA PRO A 80 6.08 -6.72 12.15
C PRO A 80 4.94 -6.19 13.02
N MET A 81 4.96 -6.43 14.34
CA MET A 81 3.93 -5.93 15.23
C MET A 81 4.02 -4.39 15.34
N ARG A 82 5.23 -3.87 15.51
CA ARG A 82 5.45 -2.42 15.61
C ARG A 82 5.24 -1.72 14.27
N LEU A 83 5.67 -2.32 13.16
CA LEU A 83 5.43 -1.79 11.83
C LEU A 83 3.92 -1.75 11.50
N ASN A 84 3.18 -2.82 11.80
CA ASN A 84 1.74 -2.85 11.72
C ASN A 84 1.08 -1.77 12.58
N GLN A 85 1.52 -1.61 13.83
CA GLN A 85 0.98 -0.62 14.77
C GLN A 85 1.15 0.81 14.22
N ILE A 86 2.32 1.13 13.66
CA ILE A 86 2.60 2.42 13.01
C ILE A 86 1.63 2.65 11.84
N LEU A 87 1.59 1.71 10.89
CA LEU A 87 0.82 1.88 9.66
C LEU A 87 -0.69 1.88 9.90
N LEU A 88 -1.19 0.98 10.77
CA LEU A 88 -2.61 0.95 11.16
C LEU A 88 -3.04 2.22 11.88
N ASN A 89 -2.20 2.80 12.72
CA ASN A 89 -2.52 4.05 13.39
C ASN A 89 -2.62 5.22 12.40
N LEU A 90 -1.70 5.31 11.45
CA LEU A 90 -1.74 6.34 10.41
C LEU A 90 -2.96 6.16 9.49
N LEU A 91 -3.20 4.94 8.99
CA LEU A 91 -4.33 4.64 8.11
C LEU A 91 -5.68 4.81 8.80
N SER A 92 -5.81 4.36 10.06
CA SER A 92 -7.06 4.54 10.81
C SER A 92 -7.37 6.02 11.04
N ASN A 93 -6.35 6.85 11.27
CA ASN A 93 -6.51 8.29 11.33
C ASN A 93 -6.92 8.87 9.97
N ALA A 94 -6.27 8.50 8.88
CA ALA A 94 -6.65 8.91 7.53
C ALA A 94 -8.11 8.56 7.23
N VAL A 95 -8.52 7.31 7.44
CA VAL A 95 -9.93 6.86 7.26
C VAL A 95 -10.88 7.64 8.18
N LYS A 96 -10.48 7.92 9.41
CA LYS A 96 -11.28 8.60 10.41
C LYS A 96 -11.56 10.06 10.04
N TYR A 97 -10.58 10.79 9.55
CA TYR A 97 -10.65 12.21 9.28
C TYR A 97 -10.97 12.56 7.81
N THR A 98 -11.08 11.57 6.93
CA THR A 98 -11.55 11.74 5.57
C THR A 98 -13.07 11.67 5.50
N PRO A 99 -13.76 12.65 4.90
CA PRO A 99 -15.20 12.59 4.66
C PRO A 99 -15.59 11.42 3.75
N ALA A 100 -16.87 11.03 3.81
CA ALA A 100 -17.41 9.99 2.92
C ALA A 100 -17.20 10.33 1.44
N GLY A 101 -16.77 9.36 0.65
CA GLY A 101 -16.42 9.53 -0.77
C GLY A 101 -15.02 10.09 -1.01
N GLY A 102 -14.22 10.32 0.04
CA GLY A 102 -12.85 10.78 -0.09
C GLY A 102 -11.86 9.66 -0.44
N ILE A 103 -10.59 10.02 -0.46
CA ILE A 103 -9.47 9.17 -0.90
C ILE A 103 -8.47 9.01 0.25
N VAL A 104 -8.01 7.78 0.47
CA VAL A 104 -6.91 7.43 1.36
C VAL A 104 -5.91 6.60 0.56
N SER A 105 -4.62 6.82 0.73
CA SER A 105 -3.60 6.02 0.07
C SER A 105 -2.44 5.66 1.00
N LEU A 106 -1.90 4.46 0.81
CA LEU A 106 -0.62 4.00 1.34
C LEU A 106 0.31 3.74 0.17
N ARG A 107 1.45 4.43 0.14
CA ARG A 107 2.48 4.20 -0.87
C ARG A 107 3.78 3.82 -0.17
N ILE A 108 4.40 2.74 -0.63
CA ILE A 108 5.70 2.28 -0.16
C ILE A 108 6.72 2.55 -1.25
N VAL A 109 7.77 3.28 -0.91
CA VAL A 109 8.85 3.63 -1.83
C VAL A 109 10.15 3.09 -1.27
N GLN A 110 10.84 2.23 -2.03
CA GLN A 110 12.21 1.86 -1.70
C GLN A 110 13.16 2.92 -2.27
N LYS A 111 14.04 3.44 -1.43
CA LYS A 111 15.01 4.47 -1.83
C LYS A 111 16.21 3.82 -2.53
N PRO A 112 16.74 4.44 -3.58
CA PRO A 112 17.98 4.00 -4.21
C PRO A 112 19.18 4.27 -3.28
N ASN A 113 20.27 3.53 -3.50
CA ASN A 113 21.57 3.74 -2.84
C ASN A 113 21.59 3.47 -1.33
N SER A 114 20.76 2.56 -0.84
CA SER A 114 20.86 2.06 0.54
C SER A 114 22.21 1.36 0.76
N PRO A 115 22.76 1.37 1.98
CA PRO A 115 23.97 0.62 2.31
C PRO A 115 23.83 -0.87 1.99
N HIS A 116 24.96 -1.51 1.67
CA HIS A 116 24.96 -2.96 1.37
C HIS A 116 24.32 -3.76 2.53
N GLY A 117 23.39 -4.67 2.21
CA GLY A 117 22.66 -5.47 3.18
C GLY A 117 21.49 -4.77 3.86
N PHE A 118 21.20 -3.53 3.47
CA PHE A 118 20.05 -2.76 3.98
C PHE A 118 19.21 -2.21 2.83
N ALA A 119 17.92 -2.00 3.12
CA ALA A 119 17.02 -1.25 2.26
C ALA A 119 16.33 -0.12 3.03
N ASP A 120 16.28 1.06 2.43
CA ASP A 120 15.62 2.25 2.97
C ASP A 120 14.24 2.38 2.35
N TYR A 121 13.21 2.52 3.19
CA TYR A 121 11.82 2.66 2.75
C TYR A 121 11.22 3.96 3.25
N GLU A 122 10.34 4.53 2.43
CA GLU A 122 9.39 5.54 2.83
C GLU A 122 7.97 5.00 2.71
N PHE A 123 7.22 5.07 3.80
CA PHE A 123 5.80 4.75 3.85
C PHE A 123 5.03 6.07 3.85
N HIS A 124 4.34 6.36 2.75
CA HIS A 124 3.55 7.56 2.58
C HIS A 124 2.08 7.23 2.82
N VAL A 125 1.49 7.76 3.88
CA VAL A 125 0.05 7.69 4.14
C VAL A 125 -0.55 9.05 3.83
N CYS A 126 -1.42 9.10 2.82
CA CYS A 126 -2.04 10.34 2.36
C CYS A 126 -3.56 10.24 2.41
N ASP A 127 -4.21 11.33 2.73
CA ASP A 127 -5.66 11.49 2.65
C ASP A 127 -6.04 12.86 2.10
N ASN A 128 -7.23 12.98 1.53
CA ASN A 128 -7.84 14.24 1.12
C ASN A 128 -8.91 14.71 2.11
N GLY A 129 -8.70 14.45 3.40
CA GLY A 129 -9.61 14.78 4.47
C GLY A 129 -9.60 16.25 4.90
N ILE A 130 -10.08 16.49 6.10
CA ILE A 130 -10.23 17.86 6.66
C ILE A 130 -8.88 18.57 6.90
N GLY A 131 -7.76 17.84 6.86
CA GLY A 131 -6.45 18.40 7.18
C GLY A 131 -6.33 18.90 8.62
N MET A 132 -5.29 19.69 8.87
CA MET A 132 -4.95 20.23 10.20
C MET A 132 -4.50 21.67 10.10
N SER A 133 -4.78 22.46 11.17
CA SER A 133 -4.22 23.79 11.34
C SER A 133 -2.70 23.74 11.54
N GLU A 134 -1.99 24.80 11.17
CA GLU A 134 -0.54 24.89 11.36
C GLU A 134 -0.16 24.80 12.85
N GLU A 135 -1.00 25.36 13.74
CA GLU A 135 -0.80 25.28 15.18
C GLU A 135 -0.88 23.84 15.68
N PHE A 136 -1.88 23.08 15.26
CA PHE A 136 -2.05 21.69 15.65
C PHE A 136 -0.99 20.79 15.01
N ARG A 137 -0.62 21.02 13.74
CA ARG A 137 0.44 20.28 13.04
C ARG A 137 1.78 20.30 13.80
N LYS A 138 2.13 21.41 14.44
CA LYS A 138 3.35 21.54 15.25
C LYS A 138 3.32 20.68 16.53
N ARG A 139 2.11 20.32 16.98
CA ARG A 139 1.87 19.63 18.25
C ARG A 139 1.28 18.22 18.09
N ILE A 140 1.10 17.74 16.87
CA ILE A 140 0.40 16.47 16.61
C ILE A 140 1.06 15.27 17.28
N PHE A 141 2.36 15.32 17.53
CA PHE A 141 3.13 14.28 18.20
C PHE A 141 3.23 14.46 19.71
N GLU A 142 2.67 15.52 20.28
CA GLU A 142 2.57 15.69 21.73
C GLU A 142 1.49 14.77 22.31
N GLN A 143 1.75 14.24 23.50
CA GLN A 143 0.80 13.36 24.19
C GLN A 143 -0.50 14.09 24.49
N PHE A 144 -1.64 13.38 24.35
CA PHE A 144 -2.99 13.91 24.58
C PHE A 144 -3.37 15.11 23.70
N SER A 145 -2.57 15.38 22.67
CA SER A 145 -2.85 16.48 21.75
C SER A 145 -4.05 16.16 20.87
N ARG A 146 -5.00 17.10 20.79
CA ARG A 146 -6.19 17.00 19.94
C ARG A 146 -6.53 18.39 19.40
N GLU A 147 -6.93 18.43 18.14
CA GLU A 147 -7.42 19.67 17.54
C GLU A 147 -8.80 20.03 18.11
N ARG A 148 -8.94 21.27 18.56
CA ARG A 148 -10.20 21.79 19.14
C ARG A 148 -11.00 22.51 18.07
N SER A 149 -11.62 21.75 17.16
CA SER A 149 -12.60 22.31 16.21
C SER A 149 -13.97 21.68 16.44
N SER A 150 -15.04 22.36 16.03
CA SER A 150 -16.41 21.86 16.13
C SER A 150 -16.61 20.54 15.35
N THR A 151 -15.85 20.34 14.30
CA THR A 151 -15.88 19.14 13.47
C THR A 151 -15.14 17.98 14.14
N VAL A 152 -13.95 18.22 14.71
CA VAL A 152 -13.12 17.20 15.35
C VAL A 152 -13.60 16.82 16.74
N SER A 153 -14.27 17.72 17.47
CA SER A 153 -14.74 17.46 18.84
C SER A 153 -15.73 16.29 18.93
N LYS A 154 -16.40 15.95 17.83
CA LYS A 154 -17.32 14.79 17.74
C LYS A 154 -16.60 13.48 17.42
N ILE A 155 -15.32 13.50 17.06
CA ILE A 155 -14.57 12.33 16.66
C ILE A 155 -13.79 11.80 17.86
N GLN A 156 -14.08 10.57 18.28
CA GLN A 156 -13.48 9.91 19.45
C GLN A 156 -11.99 9.58 19.22
N GLY A 157 -11.12 9.78 20.22
CA GLY A 157 -9.71 9.41 20.16
C GLY A 157 -8.98 9.74 21.46
N THR A 158 -7.93 8.99 21.78
CA THR A 158 -7.11 9.09 23.00
C THR A 158 -6.15 10.29 22.97
N GLY A 159 -5.69 10.68 21.77
CA GLY A 159 -4.62 11.65 21.58
C GLY A 159 -3.22 11.07 21.85
N LEU A 160 -3.10 9.75 22.06
CA LEU A 160 -1.82 9.07 22.30
C LEU A 160 -1.26 8.41 21.01
N GLY A 161 -2.10 8.05 20.08
CA GLY A 161 -1.69 7.26 18.91
C GLY A 161 -0.52 7.89 18.14
N MET A 162 -0.55 9.19 17.88
CA MET A 162 0.53 9.85 17.11
C MET A 162 1.83 9.99 17.91
N SER A 163 1.77 10.21 19.22
CA SER A 163 2.96 10.20 20.06
C SER A 163 3.58 8.80 20.15
N ILE A 164 2.76 7.76 20.28
CA ILE A 164 3.21 6.35 20.22
C ILE A 164 3.84 6.05 18.86
N THR A 165 3.19 6.43 17.76
CA THR A 165 3.73 6.23 16.42
C THR A 165 5.11 6.85 16.26
N LYS A 166 5.28 8.10 16.69
CA LYS A 166 6.59 8.79 16.65
C LYS A 166 7.64 8.03 17.46
N SER A 167 7.32 7.66 18.70
CA SER A 167 8.26 6.93 19.58
C SER A 167 8.62 5.55 19.01
N LEU A 168 7.68 4.83 18.37
CA LEU A 168 7.96 3.56 17.71
C LEU A 168 8.88 3.74 16.50
N VAL A 169 8.64 4.77 15.68
CA VAL A 169 9.49 5.09 14.53
C VAL A 169 10.91 5.45 15.00
N GLU A 170 11.04 6.27 16.04
CA GLU A 170 12.34 6.64 16.64
C GLU A 170 13.06 5.41 17.24
N MET A 171 12.33 4.48 17.87
CA MET A 171 12.89 3.23 18.40
C MET A 171 13.38 2.30 17.28
N MET A 172 12.82 2.41 16.07
CA MET A 172 13.25 1.71 14.86
C MET A 172 14.31 2.50 14.06
N ASP A 173 14.98 3.49 14.68
CA ASP A 173 15.97 4.37 14.06
C ASP A 173 15.46 5.11 12.82
N GLY A 174 14.15 5.34 12.74
CA GLY A 174 13.48 6.02 11.64
C GLY A 174 13.12 7.47 11.90
N THR A 175 12.44 8.07 10.94
CA THR A 175 11.89 9.42 11.05
C THR A 175 10.45 9.48 10.55
N ILE A 176 9.64 10.35 11.16
CA ILE A 176 8.28 10.63 10.71
C ILE A 176 8.10 12.13 10.48
N THR A 177 7.52 12.47 9.34
CA THR A 177 7.18 13.85 8.99
C THR A 177 5.71 13.97 8.63
N VAL A 178 5.16 15.19 8.71
CA VAL A 178 3.76 15.49 8.40
C VAL A 178 3.64 16.77 7.60
N GLU A 179 2.89 16.68 6.51
CA GLU A 179 2.44 17.81 5.71
C GLU A 179 0.90 17.83 5.76
N SER A 180 0.31 18.95 6.10
CA SER A 180 -1.14 19.08 6.18
C SER A 180 -1.55 20.55 6.10
N GLU A 181 -2.66 20.79 5.42
CA GLU A 181 -3.34 22.08 5.35
C GLU A 181 -4.85 21.88 5.56
N PRO A 182 -5.55 22.82 6.20
CA PRO A 182 -6.99 22.73 6.35
C PRO A 182 -7.70 22.51 5.00
N ASP A 183 -8.63 21.57 4.98
CA ASP A 183 -9.45 21.16 3.82
C ASP A 183 -8.67 20.64 2.59
N LYS A 184 -7.37 20.38 2.72
CA LYS A 184 -6.55 19.77 1.66
C LYS A 184 -6.08 18.35 1.99
N GLY A 185 -6.31 17.91 3.23
CA GLY A 185 -5.91 16.59 3.70
C GLY A 185 -4.55 16.58 4.38
N THR A 186 -4.04 15.37 4.59
CA THR A 186 -2.81 15.13 5.32
C THR A 186 -1.93 14.10 4.60
N LYS A 187 -0.62 14.32 4.67
CA LYS A 187 0.39 13.37 4.23
C LYS A 187 1.38 13.13 5.37
N PHE A 188 1.46 11.88 5.82
CA PHE A 188 2.52 11.39 6.69
C PHE A 188 3.56 10.64 5.87
N VAL A 189 4.84 10.84 6.19
CA VAL A 189 5.94 10.07 5.63
C VAL A 189 6.74 9.49 6.76
N VAL A 190 6.82 8.15 6.80
CA VAL A 190 7.65 7.38 7.74
C VAL A 190 8.82 6.82 6.96
N SER A 191 10.04 7.16 7.36
CA SER A 191 11.27 6.64 6.74
C SER A 191 11.91 5.65 7.70
N LEU A 192 12.15 4.43 7.23
CA LEU A 192 12.74 3.33 8.00
C LEU A 192 13.81 2.62 7.17
N ARG A 193 14.83 2.11 7.86
CA ARG A 193 15.86 1.25 7.27
C ARG A 193 15.78 -0.13 7.86
N PHE A 194 15.74 -1.15 6.99
CA PHE A 194 15.73 -2.54 7.42
C PHE A 194 16.92 -3.32 6.85
N PRO A 195 17.48 -4.27 7.62
CA PRO A 195 18.34 -5.29 7.04
C PRO A 195 17.52 -6.13 6.06
N ILE A 196 18.11 -6.49 4.93
CA ILE A 196 17.50 -7.38 3.94
C ILE A 196 17.55 -8.81 4.48
N SER A 197 16.44 -9.54 4.38
CA SER A 197 16.35 -10.95 4.79
C SER A 197 16.70 -11.86 3.61
N GLY A 198 17.89 -12.45 3.65
CA GLY A 198 18.34 -13.38 2.63
C GLY A 198 19.32 -12.76 1.62
N GLU A 199 19.70 -13.56 0.63
CA GLU A 199 20.47 -13.06 -0.50
C GLU A 199 19.57 -12.08 -1.28
N ARG A 200 20.12 -10.92 -1.61
CA ARG A 200 19.43 -9.97 -2.49
C ARG A 200 19.03 -10.72 -3.75
N TRP A 201 17.73 -10.79 -4.04
CA TRP A 201 17.28 -11.31 -5.32
C TRP A 201 17.77 -10.34 -6.41
N GLU A 202 18.97 -10.62 -6.94
CA GLU A 202 19.39 -9.99 -8.18
C GLU A 202 18.59 -10.70 -9.27
N PRO A 203 17.77 -9.96 -10.03
CA PRO A 203 17.03 -10.57 -11.12
C PRO A 203 18.05 -11.19 -12.08
N THR A 204 18.23 -12.50 -11.93
CA THR A 204 19.09 -13.25 -12.84
C THR A 204 18.38 -13.24 -14.19
N GLN A 205 19.03 -12.71 -15.21
CA GLN A 205 18.52 -12.83 -16.57
C GLN A 205 18.21 -14.29 -16.85
N ILE A 206 16.95 -14.58 -17.12
CA ILE A 206 16.51 -15.94 -17.44
C ILE A 206 16.80 -16.14 -18.93
N ALA A 207 17.82 -16.92 -19.24
CA ALA A 207 18.28 -17.10 -20.62
C ALA A 207 17.17 -17.50 -21.60
N GLN A 208 16.15 -18.25 -21.11
CA GLN A 208 15.00 -18.63 -21.92
C GLN A 208 14.02 -17.47 -22.22
N LEU A 209 14.07 -16.39 -21.44
CA LEU A 209 13.22 -15.22 -21.62
C LEU A 209 13.95 -14.05 -22.34
N GLU A 210 15.24 -14.19 -22.56
CA GLU A 210 16.04 -13.13 -23.15
C GLU A 210 15.56 -12.76 -24.55
N GLY A 211 15.25 -11.49 -24.73
CA GLY A 211 14.79 -10.95 -26.01
C GLY A 211 13.35 -11.25 -26.35
N LEU A 212 12.62 -12.07 -25.58
CA LEU A 212 11.19 -12.31 -25.79
C LEU A 212 10.37 -11.06 -25.51
N ARG A 213 9.36 -10.80 -26.32
CA ARG A 213 8.46 -9.64 -26.15
C ARG A 213 7.34 -9.94 -25.16
N ALA A 214 7.00 -8.94 -24.35
CA ALA A 214 5.85 -8.96 -23.47
C ALA A 214 4.96 -7.73 -23.71
N LEU A 215 3.65 -7.87 -23.63
CA LEU A 215 2.72 -6.74 -23.64
C LEU A 215 2.02 -6.62 -22.29
N VAL A 216 2.10 -5.43 -21.71
CA VAL A 216 1.41 -5.08 -20.45
C VAL A 216 0.27 -4.12 -20.78
N ALA A 217 -0.95 -4.42 -20.31
CA ALA A 217 -2.11 -3.57 -20.46
C ALA A 217 -2.77 -3.34 -19.09
N ASP A 218 -2.76 -2.10 -18.60
CA ASP A 218 -3.26 -1.71 -17.29
C ASP A 218 -3.64 -0.22 -17.35
N ASP A 219 -4.71 0.21 -16.71
CA ASP A 219 -5.15 1.62 -16.73
C ASP A 219 -4.23 2.55 -15.92
N SER A 220 -3.40 1.98 -15.04
CA SER A 220 -2.38 2.67 -14.28
C SER A 220 -1.04 2.69 -15.02
N THR A 221 -0.62 3.86 -15.46
CA THR A 221 0.73 4.06 -16.05
C THR A 221 1.83 3.59 -15.09
N ASN A 222 1.67 3.78 -13.78
CA ASN A 222 2.66 3.35 -12.79
C ASN A 222 2.78 1.82 -12.75
N THR A 223 1.66 1.08 -12.76
CA THR A 223 1.66 -0.39 -12.85
C THR A 223 2.36 -0.85 -14.12
N CYS A 224 1.98 -0.28 -15.27
CA CYS A 224 2.63 -0.57 -16.55
C CYS A 224 4.14 -0.41 -16.49
N LEU A 225 4.64 0.70 -15.92
CA LEU A 225 6.07 0.99 -15.81
C LEU A 225 6.78 0.02 -14.86
N ASN A 226 6.19 -0.28 -13.71
CA ASN A 226 6.77 -1.20 -12.72
C ASN A 226 6.87 -2.62 -13.27
N VAL A 227 5.78 -3.15 -13.84
CA VAL A 227 5.78 -4.47 -14.48
C VAL A 227 6.77 -4.52 -15.65
N SER A 228 6.82 -3.47 -16.47
CA SER A 228 7.80 -3.39 -17.57
C SER A 228 9.25 -3.37 -17.07
N LYS A 229 9.52 -2.71 -15.94
CA LYS A 229 10.84 -2.70 -15.32
C LYS A 229 11.25 -4.11 -14.84
N MET A 230 10.33 -4.82 -14.18
CA MET A 230 10.53 -6.20 -13.75
C MET A 230 10.80 -7.14 -14.94
N LEU A 231 10.03 -7.04 -16.01
CA LEU A 231 10.22 -7.85 -17.21
C LEU A 231 11.58 -7.57 -17.90
N ARG A 232 12.01 -6.31 -17.94
CA ARG A 232 13.35 -5.96 -18.45
C ARG A 232 14.46 -6.54 -17.61
N SER A 233 14.31 -6.56 -16.28
CA SER A 233 15.34 -7.08 -15.37
C SER A 233 15.60 -8.59 -15.56
N ILE A 234 14.61 -9.35 -16.03
CA ILE A 234 14.74 -10.78 -16.35
C ILE A 234 15.09 -11.05 -17.83
N GLY A 235 15.39 -10.00 -18.62
CA GLY A 235 15.85 -10.09 -20.01
C GLY A 235 14.77 -9.93 -21.07
N MET A 236 13.51 -9.70 -20.73
CA MET A 236 12.44 -9.52 -21.72
C MET A 236 12.41 -8.12 -22.34
N ARG A 237 11.70 -7.99 -23.48
CA ARG A 237 11.40 -6.71 -24.16
C ARG A 237 9.94 -6.34 -23.96
N PRO A 238 9.59 -5.65 -22.84
CA PRO A 238 8.22 -5.27 -22.57
C PRO A 238 7.80 -4.02 -23.35
N GLU A 239 6.57 -4.04 -23.83
CA GLU A 239 5.79 -2.89 -24.23
C GLU A 239 4.56 -2.75 -23.34
N TRP A 240 4.00 -1.57 -23.25
CA TRP A 240 2.83 -1.35 -22.43
C TRP A 240 1.83 -0.37 -23.06
N THR A 241 0.58 -0.47 -22.65
CA THR A 241 -0.52 0.43 -23.03
C THR A 241 -1.50 0.58 -21.86
N ILE A 242 -2.21 1.71 -21.81
CA ILE A 242 -3.28 1.96 -20.83
C ILE A 242 -4.67 1.69 -21.43
N SER A 243 -4.75 1.06 -22.60
CA SER A 243 -5.99 0.83 -23.35
C SER A 243 -6.09 -0.63 -23.77
N GLY A 244 -7.20 -1.28 -23.42
CA GLY A 244 -7.48 -2.65 -23.84
C GLY A 244 -7.65 -2.78 -25.34
N LYS A 245 -8.27 -1.79 -26.02
CA LYS A 245 -8.39 -1.76 -27.48
C LYS A 245 -7.04 -1.68 -28.16
N GLU A 246 -6.15 -0.83 -27.64
CA GLU A 246 -4.80 -0.71 -28.18
C GLU A 246 -4.00 -2.00 -27.96
N ALA A 247 -4.18 -2.70 -26.83
CA ALA A 247 -3.54 -4.00 -26.61
C ALA A 247 -3.91 -5.02 -27.69
N VAL A 248 -5.19 -5.09 -28.08
CA VAL A 248 -5.66 -5.97 -29.16
C VAL A 248 -5.04 -5.58 -30.51
N ILE A 249 -4.96 -4.29 -30.83
CA ILE A 249 -4.35 -3.80 -32.07
C ILE A 249 -2.88 -4.19 -32.11
N ARG A 250 -2.13 -3.91 -31.04
CA ARG A 250 -0.70 -4.23 -30.95
C ARG A 250 -0.44 -5.74 -31.04
N ALA A 251 -1.31 -6.58 -30.47
CA ALA A 251 -1.22 -8.03 -30.60
C ALA A 251 -1.31 -8.47 -32.07
N LYS A 252 -2.25 -7.88 -32.82
CA LYS A 252 -2.41 -8.15 -34.25
C LYS A 252 -1.21 -7.68 -35.07
N ASP A 253 -0.80 -6.44 -34.87
CA ASP A 253 0.32 -5.84 -35.59
C ASP A 253 1.63 -6.62 -35.37
N ALA A 254 1.87 -7.10 -34.13
CA ALA A 254 3.05 -7.88 -33.79
C ALA A 254 3.11 -9.22 -34.55
N ILE A 255 1.97 -9.89 -34.75
CA ILE A 255 1.91 -11.10 -35.55
C ILE A 255 2.14 -10.80 -37.03
N GLU A 256 1.51 -9.75 -37.55
CA GLU A 256 1.67 -9.35 -38.96
C GLU A 256 3.14 -8.96 -39.29
N GLN A 257 3.86 -8.43 -38.31
CA GLN A 257 5.28 -8.06 -38.41
C GLN A 257 6.24 -9.25 -38.17
N GLY A 258 5.73 -10.40 -37.73
CA GLY A 258 6.55 -11.59 -37.44
C GLY A 258 7.38 -11.48 -36.16
N ASP A 259 7.06 -10.51 -35.27
CA ASP A 259 7.69 -10.32 -33.95
C ASP A 259 6.58 -10.35 -32.86
N ALA A 260 5.92 -11.51 -32.73
CA ALA A 260 4.80 -11.71 -31.81
C ALA A 260 5.21 -11.57 -30.34
N PHE A 261 4.26 -11.14 -29.50
CA PHE A 261 4.46 -11.17 -28.05
C PHE A 261 4.41 -12.61 -27.54
N SER A 262 5.36 -12.94 -26.67
CA SER A 262 5.46 -14.25 -26.03
C SER A 262 4.63 -14.37 -24.75
N VAL A 263 4.21 -13.24 -24.16
CA VAL A 263 3.32 -13.17 -23.00
C VAL A 263 2.53 -11.87 -23.00
N TYR A 264 1.31 -11.97 -22.50
CA TYR A 264 0.42 -10.82 -22.25
C TYR A 264 0.11 -10.74 -20.77
N ILE A 265 0.20 -9.53 -20.19
CA ILE A 265 -0.16 -9.23 -18.80
C ILE A 265 -1.24 -8.16 -18.86
N ILE A 266 -2.47 -8.51 -18.46
CA ILE A 266 -3.67 -7.71 -18.72
C ILE A 266 -4.38 -7.47 -17.39
N ASP A 267 -4.63 -6.21 -17.05
CA ASP A 267 -5.48 -5.88 -15.90
C ASP A 267 -6.95 -6.25 -16.19
N TRP A 268 -7.63 -6.65 -15.12
CA TRP A 268 -9.04 -7.02 -15.16
C TRP A 268 -9.95 -5.82 -15.49
N LEU A 269 -9.63 -4.64 -14.96
CA LEU A 269 -10.47 -3.44 -15.08
C LEU A 269 -9.82 -2.35 -15.91
N ILE A 270 -9.78 -2.52 -17.22
CA ILE A 270 -9.38 -1.43 -18.14
C ILE A 270 -10.63 -0.67 -18.57
N PRO A 271 -10.70 0.67 -18.46
CA PRO A 271 -11.92 1.46 -18.65
C PRO A 271 -12.54 1.37 -20.04
N ASP A 272 -11.73 1.26 -21.09
CA ASP A 272 -12.20 1.26 -22.49
C ASP A 272 -12.59 -0.11 -23.02
N MET A 273 -12.08 -1.19 -22.40
CA MET A 273 -12.42 -2.58 -22.71
C MET A 273 -12.07 -3.45 -21.51
N ASN A 274 -13.05 -4.15 -20.94
CA ASN A 274 -12.85 -5.07 -19.83
C ASN A 274 -11.76 -6.12 -20.16
N GLY A 275 -10.88 -6.42 -19.21
CA GLY A 275 -9.75 -7.34 -19.38
C GLY A 275 -10.15 -8.71 -19.93
N VAL A 276 -11.30 -9.27 -19.52
CA VAL A 276 -11.83 -10.54 -20.07
C VAL A 276 -12.09 -10.44 -21.57
N GLU A 277 -12.63 -9.32 -22.02
CA GLU A 277 -12.88 -9.12 -23.44
C GLU A 277 -11.57 -8.92 -24.21
N VAL A 278 -10.60 -8.19 -23.61
CA VAL A 278 -9.24 -8.08 -24.17
C VAL A 278 -8.63 -9.48 -24.33
N VAL A 279 -8.69 -10.31 -23.28
CA VAL A 279 -8.18 -11.70 -23.31
C VAL A 279 -8.85 -12.51 -24.42
N ARG A 280 -10.19 -12.45 -24.56
CA ARG A 280 -10.91 -13.16 -25.61
C ARG A 280 -10.45 -12.74 -27.01
N GLN A 281 -10.27 -11.45 -27.23
CA GLN A 281 -9.86 -10.95 -28.55
C GLN A 281 -8.40 -11.26 -28.83
N VAL A 282 -7.50 -11.07 -27.85
CA VAL A 282 -6.09 -11.46 -27.96
C VAL A 282 -5.98 -12.97 -28.22
N ARG A 283 -6.71 -13.81 -27.50
CA ARG A 283 -6.70 -15.27 -27.66
C ARG A 283 -7.08 -15.72 -29.08
N ARG A 284 -8.04 -15.04 -29.72
CA ARG A 284 -8.41 -15.31 -31.14
C ARG A 284 -7.28 -14.97 -32.10
N ILE A 285 -6.37 -14.07 -31.74
CA ILE A 285 -5.25 -13.63 -32.56
C ILE A 285 -4.04 -14.55 -32.38
N VAL A 286 -3.70 -14.88 -31.10
CA VAL A 286 -2.45 -15.55 -30.73
C VAL A 286 -2.60 -17.07 -30.51
N GLY A 287 -3.81 -17.60 -30.48
CA GLY A 287 -4.07 -19.02 -30.21
C GLY A 287 -3.99 -19.39 -28.73
N GLU A 288 -4.01 -20.72 -28.43
CA GLU A 288 -4.09 -21.23 -27.05
C GLU A 288 -2.71 -21.28 -26.34
N ASP A 289 -1.62 -21.38 -27.09
CA ASP A 289 -0.28 -21.66 -26.54
C ASP A 289 0.40 -20.41 -25.91
N THR A 290 -0.02 -19.20 -26.29
CA THR A 290 0.59 -17.99 -25.77
C THR A 290 0.08 -17.69 -24.35
N PRO A 291 0.95 -17.59 -23.33
CA PRO A 291 0.56 -17.23 -21.96
C PRO A 291 -0.14 -15.86 -21.89
N ILE A 292 -1.28 -15.81 -21.19
CA ILE A 292 -1.97 -14.57 -20.85
C ILE A 292 -2.18 -14.58 -19.33
N ILE A 293 -1.61 -13.61 -18.64
CA ILE A 293 -1.70 -13.41 -17.20
C ILE A 293 -2.70 -12.28 -16.96
N ILE A 294 -3.68 -12.53 -16.12
CA ILE A 294 -4.65 -11.49 -15.71
C ILE A 294 -4.23 -10.98 -14.34
N LEU A 295 -4.01 -9.68 -14.24
CA LEU A 295 -3.82 -8.99 -12.96
C LEU A 295 -5.19 -8.56 -12.44
N THR A 296 -5.45 -8.75 -11.15
CA THR A 296 -6.66 -8.27 -10.51
C THR A 296 -6.40 -7.90 -9.07
N ALA A 297 -6.94 -6.77 -8.64
CA ALA A 297 -6.97 -6.37 -7.25
C ALA A 297 -8.17 -6.97 -6.48
N TYR A 298 -9.02 -7.75 -7.14
CA TYR A 298 -10.21 -8.36 -6.55
C TYR A 298 -9.95 -9.82 -6.17
N ASP A 299 -10.58 -10.25 -5.06
CA ASP A 299 -10.58 -11.65 -4.66
C ASP A 299 -11.45 -12.47 -5.67
N TRP A 300 -10.97 -13.65 -6.07
CA TRP A 300 -11.68 -14.55 -6.99
C TRP A 300 -13.08 -14.92 -6.52
N THR A 301 -13.32 -14.89 -5.20
CA THR A 301 -14.64 -15.18 -4.62
C THR A 301 -15.73 -14.17 -5.00
N ASP A 302 -15.37 -12.97 -5.46
CA ASP A 302 -16.31 -11.95 -5.93
C ASP A 302 -16.63 -12.07 -7.42
N ILE A 303 -15.94 -12.92 -8.16
CA ILE A 303 -16.03 -13.07 -9.63
C ILE A 303 -16.94 -14.25 -10.04
N GLU A 304 -17.21 -15.21 -9.15
CA GLU A 304 -18.08 -16.37 -9.44
C GLU A 304 -19.59 -16.08 -9.35
N LYS A 305 -20.00 -14.82 -9.25
CA LYS A 305 -21.41 -14.38 -9.32
C LYS A 305 -21.67 -13.57 -10.57
#